data_4f3b18c2236176473af238a7bf8c503a
#
_entry.id   4f3b18c2236176473af238a7bf8c503a
#
_cell.length_a   1.000
_cell.length_b   1.000
_cell.length_c   1.000
_cell.angle_alpha   90.00
_cell.angle_beta   90.00
_cell.angle_gamma   90.00
#
_symmetry.space_group_name_H-M   'P 1'
#
loop_
_entity.id
_entity.type
_entity.pdbx_description
1 polymer ?
#
loop_
_entity_poly.entity_id
_entity_poly.type
_entity_poly.pdbx_seq_one_letter_code
_entity_poly.pdbx_strand_id
1 'polypeptide(L)'
;EISACLVGSEMCIRDRYEPVKIQPIVKYKKEICMEDIDKAVEMIEEAKRPFVFVGGGAILSDASEELRAFVDKVQCPVCDSLMGKGAFPGTDELYTGMLGMHGTKTSNFGVSECDLLIVVGARFSDRVTGNPNKFASNAKILQFDVDAAEINKNIHADASVIGDALEILKRVNAKLEQLDHADWLAHLKEYEEINGVHVY
;
A
#
# COMPACT_ATOMS: atom_id res chain seq x y z
N GLU A 1 -12.81 -35.62 33.38
CA GLU A 1 -13.14 -34.34 34.02
C GLU A 1 -11.91 -33.45 34.22
N ILE A 2 -10.75 -34.00 34.53
CA ILE A 2 -9.50 -33.22 34.72
C ILE A 2 -8.93 -32.72 33.38
N SER A 3 -9.15 -33.43 32.31
CA SER A 3 -8.70 -33.01 30.98
C SER A 3 -9.43 -31.79 30.46
N ALA A 4 -10.63 -31.49 30.94
CA ALA A 4 -11.40 -30.35 30.57
C ALA A 4 -10.82 -29.01 31.11
N CYS A 5 -10.06 -29.07 32.19
CA CYS A 5 -9.44 -27.90 32.81
C CYS A 5 -8.04 -27.58 32.30
N LEU A 6 -7.41 -28.50 31.54
CA LEU A 6 -6.01 -28.36 31.10
C LEU A 6 -5.87 -27.72 29.72
N VAL A 7 -6.95 -27.53 29.01
CA VAL A 7 -6.90 -27.15 27.59
C VAL A 7 -7.75 -25.91 27.35
N GLY A 8 -7.40 -24.85 27.90
CA GLY A 8 -8.03 -23.56 27.67
C GLY A 8 -9.57 -23.57 27.52
N SER A 9 -10.21 -22.49 27.80
CA SER A 9 -11.68 -22.39 27.81
C SER A 9 -12.36 -22.88 26.52
N GLU A 10 -11.72 -22.72 25.39
CA GLU A 10 -12.30 -23.05 24.07
C GLU A 10 -12.41 -24.54 23.79
N MET A 11 -11.49 -25.36 24.33
CA MET A 11 -11.57 -26.83 24.19
C MET A 11 -12.52 -27.46 25.21
N CYS A 12 -12.95 -26.73 26.21
CA CYS A 12 -13.93 -27.19 27.20
C CYS A 12 -15.36 -26.88 26.75
N ILE A 13 -15.53 -26.11 25.70
CA ILE A 13 -16.85 -25.73 25.16
C ILE A 13 -17.42 -26.93 24.41
N ARG A 14 -18.30 -27.65 25.06
CA ARG A 14 -19.16 -28.66 24.42
C ARG A 14 -20.42 -27.98 23.89
N ASP A 15 -20.22 -26.98 23.08
CA ASP A 15 -21.37 -26.31 22.48
C ASP A 15 -22.00 -27.21 21.42
N ARG A 16 -23.30 -27.30 21.46
CA ARG A 16 -24.06 -27.84 20.35
C ARG A 16 -23.81 -26.95 19.16
N TYR A 17 -23.15 -27.48 18.12
CA TYR A 17 -23.08 -26.80 16.85
C TYR A 17 -24.50 -26.65 16.30
N GLU A 18 -25.03 -25.44 16.34
CA GLU A 18 -26.23 -25.06 15.60
C GLU A 18 -25.78 -24.41 14.30
N PRO A 19 -26.15 -24.98 13.14
CA PRO A 19 -25.80 -24.37 11.86
C PRO A 19 -26.45 -22.99 11.76
N VAL A 20 -25.63 -21.95 11.91
CA VAL A 20 -26.07 -20.59 11.63
C VAL A 20 -26.21 -20.46 10.11
N LYS A 21 -27.38 -20.06 9.63
CA LYS A 21 -27.54 -19.63 8.24
C LYS A 21 -26.65 -18.41 8.04
N ILE A 22 -25.46 -18.64 7.47
CA ILE A 22 -24.59 -17.56 7.03
C ILE A 22 -25.33 -16.86 5.89
N GLN A 23 -25.79 -15.65 6.14
CA GLN A 23 -26.25 -14.79 5.04
C GLN A 23 -25.04 -14.50 4.15
N PRO A 24 -25.17 -14.67 2.82
CA PRO A 24 -24.08 -14.32 1.93
C PRO A 24 -23.71 -12.86 2.18
N ILE A 25 -22.42 -12.60 2.37
CA ILE A 25 -21.91 -11.24 2.41
C ILE A 25 -22.24 -10.63 1.04
N VAL A 26 -23.22 -9.77 1.02
CA VAL A 26 -23.51 -8.96 -0.16
C VAL A 26 -22.30 -8.06 -0.31
N LYS A 27 -21.40 -8.38 -1.24
CA LYS A 27 -20.36 -7.46 -1.65
C LYS A 27 -21.06 -6.24 -2.23
N TYR A 28 -21.24 -5.23 -1.41
CA TYR A 28 -21.56 -3.92 -1.93
C TYR A 28 -20.38 -3.51 -2.80
N LYS A 29 -20.56 -3.55 -4.12
CA LYS A 29 -19.72 -2.77 -5.01
C LYS A 29 -20.05 -1.32 -4.71
N LYS A 30 -19.30 -0.73 -3.80
CA LYS A 30 -19.35 0.71 -3.62
C LYS A 30 -18.82 1.29 -4.92
N GLU A 31 -19.64 2.06 -5.61
CA GLU A 31 -19.16 2.78 -6.79
C GLU A 31 -18.00 3.67 -6.34
N ILE A 32 -16.91 3.63 -7.10
CA ILE A 32 -15.73 4.46 -6.82
C ILE A 32 -16.16 5.91 -7.02
N CYS A 33 -15.96 6.74 -6.01
CA CYS A 33 -16.28 8.16 -6.07
C CYS A 33 -15.30 8.85 -7.04
N MET A 34 -15.83 9.50 -8.05
CA MET A 34 -15.01 10.18 -9.05
C MET A 34 -14.36 11.45 -8.51
N GLU A 35 -14.97 12.11 -7.53
CA GLU A 35 -14.40 13.26 -6.83
C GLU A 35 -13.13 12.86 -6.03
N ASP A 36 -13.14 11.65 -5.43
CA ASP A 36 -11.96 11.12 -4.75
C ASP A 36 -10.84 10.79 -5.75
N ILE A 37 -11.19 10.31 -6.95
CA ILE A 37 -10.24 10.10 -8.05
C ILE A 37 -9.63 11.44 -8.51
N ASP A 38 -10.45 12.47 -8.68
CA ASP A 38 -9.97 13.79 -9.12
C ASP A 38 -9.00 14.39 -8.09
N LYS A 39 -9.34 14.30 -6.81
CA LYS A 39 -8.46 14.71 -5.73
C LYS A 39 -7.16 13.91 -5.69
N ALA A 40 -7.22 12.60 -5.95
CA ALA A 40 -6.04 11.76 -6.00
C ALA A 40 -5.10 12.16 -7.15
N VAL A 41 -5.65 12.45 -8.34
CA VAL A 41 -4.89 12.92 -9.50
C VAL A 41 -4.22 14.25 -9.20
N GLU A 42 -4.96 15.22 -8.65
CA GLU A 42 -4.42 16.52 -8.26
C GLU A 42 -3.24 16.39 -7.29
N MET A 43 -3.36 15.55 -6.27
CA MET A 43 -2.28 15.31 -5.30
C MET A 43 -1.04 14.68 -5.96
N ILE A 44 -1.24 13.79 -6.94
CA ILE A 44 -0.14 13.14 -7.66
C ILE A 44 0.58 14.14 -8.57
N GLU A 45 -0.16 15.00 -9.27
CA GLU A 45 0.40 16.01 -10.16
C GLU A 45 1.14 17.13 -9.40
N GLU A 46 0.74 17.45 -8.17
CA GLU A 46 1.41 18.42 -7.31
C GLU A 46 2.70 17.89 -6.67
N ALA A 47 2.85 16.57 -6.55
CA ALA A 47 3.97 15.96 -5.86
C ALA A 47 5.28 16.18 -6.61
N LYS A 48 6.35 16.43 -5.86
CA LYS A 48 7.71 16.54 -6.38
C LYS A 48 8.55 15.32 -6.11
N ARG A 49 8.19 14.58 -5.07
CA ARG A 49 8.90 13.38 -4.61
C ARG A 49 7.89 12.28 -4.27
N PRO A 50 7.07 11.86 -5.25
CA PRO A 50 6.10 10.80 -5.03
C PRO A 50 6.80 9.47 -4.79
N PHE A 51 6.21 8.63 -3.95
CA PHE A 51 6.68 7.27 -3.67
C PHE A 51 5.48 6.32 -3.60
N VAL A 52 5.58 5.15 -4.23
CA VAL A 52 4.50 4.15 -4.23
C VAL A 52 4.82 3.02 -3.25
N PHE A 53 3.86 2.72 -2.37
CA PHE A 53 3.91 1.56 -1.48
C PHE A 53 2.80 0.58 -1.84
N VAL A 54 3.17 -0.64 -2.22
CA VAL A 54 2.26 -1.65 -2.73
C VAL A 54 2.04 -2.78 -1.73
N GLY A 55 0.79 -3.15 -1.54
CA GLY A 55 0.39 -4.27 -0.69
C GLY A 55 -0.26 -5.42 -1.44
N GLY A 56 -0.69 -6.42 -0.67
CA GLY A 56 -1.34 -7.62 -1.19
C GLY A 56 -2.68 -7.36 -1.90
N GLY A 57 -3.33 -6.23 -1.63
CA GLY A 57 -4.55 -5.83 -2.32
C GLY A 57 -4.35 -5.62 -3.82
N ALA A 58 -3.18 -5.15 -4.26
CA ALA A 58 -2.84 -5.01 -5.66
C ALA A 58 -2.76 -6.37 -6.38
N ILE A 59 -2.23 -7.41 -5.69
CA ILE A 59 -2.19 -8.78 -6.22
C ILE A 59 -3.59 -9.39 -6.27
N LEU A 60 -4.35 -9.24 -5.18
CA LEU A 60 -5.71 -9.80 -5.08
C LEU A 60 -6.70 -9.23 -6.10
N SER A 61 -6.46 -8.00 -6.56
CA SER A 61 -7.25 -7.34 -7.60
C SER A 61 -6.67 -7.50 -9.00
N ASP A 62 -5.57 -8.24 -9.16
CA ASP A 62 -4.89 -8.43 -10.45
C ASP A 62 -4.46 -7.09 -11.10
N ALA A 63 -3.99 -6.15 -10.28
CA ALA A 63 -3.73 -4.77 -10.68
C ALA A 63 -2.29 -4.54 -11.21
N SER A 64 -1.48 -5.58 -11.39
CA SER A 64 -0.03 -5.45 -11.67
C SER A 64 0.27 -4.70 -12.96
N GLU A 65 -0.50 -4.93 -14.03
CA GLU A 65 -0.31 -4.24 -15.32
C GLU A 65 -0.67 -2.75 -15.21
N GLU A 66 -1.80 -2.44 -14.57
CA GLU A 66 -2.23 -1.05 -14.37
C GLU A 66 -1.32 -0.29 -13.39
N LEU A 67 -0.79 -0.99 -12.38
CA LEU A 67 0.21 -0.45 -11.47
C LEU A 67 1.49 -0.08 -12.22
N ARG A 68 1.96 -0.96 -13.11
CA ARG A 68 3.12 -0.66 -13.94
C ARG A 68 2.87 0.54 -14.84
N ALA A 69 1.75 0.59 -15.54
CA ALA A 69 1.37 1.73 -16.36
C ALA A 69 1.27 3.03 -15.55
N PHE A 70 0.79 2.95 -14.31
CA PHE A 70 0.75 4.06 -13.38
C PHE A 70 2.16 4.57 -13.02
N VAL A 71 3.03 3.65 -12.61
CA VAL A 71 4.41 3.99 -12.24
C VAL A 71 5.20 4.54 -13.43
N ASP A 72 5.01 3.97 -14.62
CA ASP A 72 5.61 4.47 -15.85
C ASP A 72 5.16 5.90 -16.19
N LYS A 73 3.90 6.26 -15.89
CA LYS A 73 3.39 7.61 -16.08
C LYS A 73 3.88 8.59 -15.02
N VAL A 74 3.88 8.19 -13.77
CA VAL A 74 4.28 9.06 -12.66
C VAL A 74 5.80 9.16 -12.56
N GLN A 75 6.56 8.19 -13.08
CA GLN A 75 8.03 8.13 -12.96
C GLN A 75 8.49 8.24 -11.51
N CYS A 76 7.98 7.35 -10.66
CA CYS A 76 8.26 7.36 -9.23
C CYS A 76 8.77 6.00 -8.72
N PRO A 77 9.54 5.99 -7.63
CA PRO A 77 10.01 4.75 -7.02
C PRO A 77 8.88 3.96 -6.39
N VAL A 78 9.06 2.64 -6.37
CA VAL A 78 8.09 1.66 -5.84
C VAL A 78 8.74 0.79 -4.79
N CYS A 79 8.08 0.63 -3.66
CA CYS A 79 8.38 -0.42 -2.68
C CYS A 79 7.15 -1.29 -2.41
N ASP A 80 7.39 -2.48 -1.87
CA ASP A 80 6.31 -3.40 -1.52
C ASP A 80 6.28 -3.77 -0.04
N SER A 81 5.17 -4.32 0.39
CA SER A 81 5.06 -5.12 1.60
C SER A 81 5.38 -6.59 1.27
N LEU A 82 5.60 -7.42 2.30
CA LEU A 82 5.78 -8.86 2.09
C LEU A 82 4.64 -9.48 1.26
N MET A 83 3.40 -9.06 1.51
CA MET A 83 2.22 -9.54 0.77
C MET A 83 2.04 -8.88 -0.59
N GLY A 84 2.75 -7.79 -0.86
CA GLY A 84 2.75 -7.09 -2.15
C GLY A 84 3.83 -7.58 -3.12
N LYS A 85 4.71 -8.49 -2.67
CA LYS A 85 5.77 -9.02 -3.53
C LYS A 85 5.20 -9.71 -4.78
N GLY A 86 5.71 -9.27 -5.93
CA GLY A 86 5.24 -9.73 -7.24
C GLY A 86 4.16 -8.84 -7.88
N ALA A 87 3.63 -7.85 -7.17
CA ALA A 87 2.72 -6.86 -7.76
C ALA A 87 3.44 -5.92 -8.74
N PHE A 88 4.72 -5.66 -8.50
CA PHE A 88 5.58 -4.88 -9.37
C PHE A 88 6.87 -5.66 -9.69
N PRO A 89 7.44 -5.57 -10.91
CA PRO A 89 8.63 -6.33 -11.27
C PRO A 89 9.84 -5.95 -10.41
N GLY A 90 10.43 -6.92 -9.73
CA GLY A 90 11.62 -6.71 -8.87
C GLY A 90 12.91 -6.42 -9.64
N THR A 91 12.89 -6.53 -10.96
CA THR A 91 14.00 -6.21 -11.87
C THR A 91 13.88 -4.83 -12.52
N ASP A 92 12.80 -4.11 -12.22
CA ASP A 92 12.58 -2.77 -12.73
C ASP A 92 13.46 -1.76 -11.97
N GLU A 93 13.98 -0.77 -12.69
CA GLU A 93 14.89 0.26 -12.11
C GLU A 93 14.19 1.15 -11.06
N LEU A 94 12.86 1.25 -11.12
CA LEU A 94 12.06 2.02 -10.17
C LEU A 94 11.72 1.22 -8.89
N TYR A 95 11.99 -0.08 -8.87
CA TYR A 95 11.74 -0.91 -7.71
C TYR A 95 12.86 -0.81 -6.68
N THR A 96 12.54 -0.33 -5.49
CA THR A 96 13.51 -0.11 -4.41
C THR A 96 13.57 -1.23 -3.36
N GLY A 97 12.70 -2.22 -3.47
CA GLY A 97 12.63 -3.36 -2.53
C GLY A 97 11.46 -3.27 -1.54
N MET A 98 11.56 -4.02 -0.47
CA MET A 98 10.52 -4.08 0.56
C MET A 98 10.65 -2.90 1.54
N LEU A 99 9.50 -2.46 2.09
CA LEU A 99 9.42 -1.43 3.12
C LEU A 99 9.33 -2.04 4.52
N GLY A 100 9.83 -1.30 5.51
CA GLY A 100 9.67 -1.60 6.93
C GLY A 100 10.86 -2.28 7.57
N MET A 101 10.64 -3.01 8.68
CA MET A 101 11.67 -3.61 9.53
C MET A 101 12.65 -4.53 8.79
N HIS A 102 12.14 -5.25 7.79
CA HIS A 102 12.93 -6.16 6.95
C HIS A 102 13.10 -5.60 5.53
N GLY A 103 12.88 -4.31 5.37
CA GLY A 103 12.98 -3.62 4.09
C GLY A 103 14.39 -3.16 3.75
N THR A 104 14.54 -2.69 2.53
CA THR A 104 15.79 -2.08 2.08
C THR A 104 16.00 -0.71 2.72
N LYS A 105 17.26 -0.29 2.80
CA LYS A 105 17.59 1.07 3.26
C LYS A 105 17.00 2.12 2.33
N THR A 106 17.05 1.88 1.02
CA THR A 106 16.53 2.77 -0.03
C THR A 106 15.03 2.99 0.11
N SER A 107 14.23 1.91 0.31
CA SER A 107 12.79 2.04 0.51
C SER A 107 12.44 2.81 1.79
N ASN A 108 13.11 2.50 2.90
CA ASN A 108 12.85 3.18 4.17
C ASN A 108 13.28 4.66 4.12
N PHE A 109 14.41 4.96 3.48
CA PHE A 109 14.88 6.33 3.27
C PHE A 109 13.92 7.09 2.35
N GLY A 110 13.56 6.51 1.19
CA GLY A 110 12.68 7.14 0.23
C GLY A 110 11.32 7.50 0.81
N VAL A 111 10.71 6.60 1.59
CA VAL A 111 9.44 6.89 2.30
C VAL A 111 9.61 7.99 3.36
N SER A 112 10.78 8.15 3.96
CA SER A 112 11.03 9.23 4.94
C SER A 112 11.22 10.59 4.27
N GLU A 113 11.69 10.62 3.02
CA GLU A 113 12.04 11.84 2.27
C GLU A 113 10.97 12.24 1.26
N CYS A 114 10.04 11.35 0.91
CA CYS A 114 8.99 11.66 -0.04
C CYS A 114 8.06 12.78 0.48
N ASP A 115 7.39 13.48 -0.44
CA ASP A 115 6.35 14.45 -0.13
C ASP A 115 4.92 13.92 -0.37
N LEU A 116 4.81 12.81 -1.12
CA LEU A 116 3.58 12.06 -1.30
C LEU A 116 3.85 10.56 -1.24
N LEU A 117 3.21 9.87 -0.31
CA LEU A 117 3.20 8.41 -0.25
C LEU A 117 1.87 7.88 -0.80
N ILE A 118 1.94 7.22 -1.95
CA ILE A 118 0.78 6.60 -2.62
C ILE A 118 0.72 5.14 -2.21
N VAL A 119 -0.32 4.75 -1.51
CA VAL A 119 -0.48 3.42 -0.92
C VAL A 119 -1.53 2.63 -1.69
N VAL A 120 -1.12 1.52 -2.31
CA VAL A 120 -2.00 0.72 -3.17
C VAL A 120 -2.27 -0.64 -2.52
N GLY A 121 -3.46 -0.82 -1.97
CA GLY A 121 -3.91 -2.08 -1.37
C GLY A 121 -3.00 -2.58 -0.24
N ALA A 122 -2.45 -1.67 0.57
CA ALA A 122 -1.57 -1.98 1.67
C ALA A 122 -2.12 -1.44 3.00
N ARG A 123 -2.04 -2.29 4.03
CA ARG A 123 -2.33 -1.88 5.40
C ARG A 123 -1.06 -1.35 6.06
N PHE A 124 -1.22 -0.33 6.88
CA PHE A 124 -0.13 0.18 7.71
C PHE A 124 0.04 -0.69 8.96
N SER A 125 0.73 -1.82 8.83
CA SER A 125 1.06 -2.66 9.98
C SER A 125 2.24 -2.08 10.76
N ASP A 126 2.35 -2.45 12.02
CA ASP A 126 3.45 -2.09 12.92
C ASP A 126 4.84 -2.47 12.38
N ARG A 127 4.91 -3.58 11.63
CA ARG A 127 6.14 -4.05 10.99
C ARG A 127 6.62 -3.18 9.84
N VAL A 128 5.70 -2.44 9.23
CA VAL A 128 5.99 -1.48 8.16
C VAL A 128 6.22 -0.10 8.72
N THR A 129 5.34 0.36 9.59
CA THR A 129 5.37 1.74 10.10
C THR A 129 6.35 1.96 11.25
N GLY A 130 6.64 0.91 12.02
CA GLY A 130 7.40 1.06 13.26
C GLY A 130 6.71 2.04 14.21
N ASN A 131 7.29 3.22 14.39
CA ASN A 131 6.65 4.30 15.14
C ASN A 131 5.73 5.13 14.24
N PRO A 132 4.39 5.05 14.40
CA PRO A 132 3.44 5.75 13.54
C PRO A 132 3.64 7.27 13.49
N ASN A 133 4.11 7.88 14.59
CA ASN A 133 4.33 9.32 14.67
C ASN A 133 5.56 9.80 13.88
N LYS A 134 6.41 8.89 13.44
CA LYS A 134 7.63 9.19 12.67
C LYS A 134 7.57 8.64 11.24
N PHE A 135 6.57 7.82 10.95
CA PHE A 135 6.43 7.20 9.64
C PHE A 135 5.96 8.24 8.63
N ALA A 136 6.70 8.38 7.53
CA ALA A 136 6.39 9.30 6.42
C ALA A 136 5.97 10.71 6.89
N SER A 137 6.61 11.23 7.95
CA SER A 137 6.19 12.46 8.62
C SER A 137 6.27 13.72 7.75
N ASN A 138 6.99 13.65 6.63
CA ASN A 138 7.13 14.74 5.67
C ASN A 138 6.18 14.63 4.46
N ALA A 139 5.46 13.49 4.37
CA ALA A 139 4.63 13.17 3.22
C ALA A 139 3.14 13.38 3.51
N LYS A 140 2.40 13.83 2.49
CA LYS A 140 0.96 13.57 2.40
C LYS A 140 0.74 12.09 2.10
N ILE A 141 -0.34 11.50 2.60
CA ILE A 141 -0.67 10.09 2.38
C ILE A 141 -1.93 9.97 1.56
N LEU A 142 -1.81 9.33 0.40
CA LEU A 142 -2.91 8.97 -0.49
C LEU A 142 -3.11 7.46 -0.44
N GLN A 143 -4.24 6.98 0.05
CA GLN A 143 -4.50 5.55 0.24
C GLN A 143 -5.60 5.03 -0.66
N PHE A 144 -5.29 3.98 -1.44
CA PHE A 144 -6.24 3.20 -2.23
C PHE A 144 -6.50 1.88 -1.53
N ASP A 145 -7.72 1.65 -1.06
CA ASP A 145 -8.08 0.43 -0.35
C ASP A 145 -9.53 0.02 -0.64
N VAL A 146 -9.78 -1.28 -0.65
CA VAL A 146 -11.14 -1.82 -0.80
C VAL A 146 -11.92 -1.77 0.51
N ASP A 147 -11.21 -1.73 1.65
CA ASP A 147 -11.80 -1.72 2.98
C ASP A 147 -11.74 -0.33 3.61
N ALA A 148 -12.90 0.31 3.71
CA ALA A 148 -13.03 1.61 4.36
C ALA A 148 -12.57 1.61 5.84
N ALA A 149 -12.56 0.45 6.50
CA ALA A 149 -12.14 0.33 7.90
C ALA A 149 -10.61 0.40 8.07
N GLU A 150 -9.84 0.20 7.01
CA GLU A 150 -8.38 0.36 7.03
C GLU A 150 -7.94 1.83 6.86
N ILE A 151 -8.83 2.70 6.35
CA ILE A 151 -8.54 4.14 6.19
C ILE A 151 -8.50 4.83 7.57
N ASN A 152 -7.43 5.59 7.80
CA ASN A 152 -7.19 6.32 9.06
C ASN A 152 -7.05 5.41 10.31
N LYS A 153 -6.83 4.13 10.14
CA LYS A 153 -6.76 3.19 11.27
C LYS A 153 -5.47 3.33 12.07
N ASN A 154 -4.33 3.28 11.42
CA ASN A 154 -3.01 3.35 12.05
C ASN A 154 -2.24 4.61 11.65
N ILE A 155 -2.40 5.05 10.43
CA ILE A 155 -1.79 6.26 9.87
C ILE A 155 -2.92 7.11 9.30
N HIS A 156 -2.86 8.42 9.52
CA HIS A 156 -3.82 9.35 8.93
C HIS A 156 -3.55 9.51 7.43
N ALA A 157 -4.57 9.33 6.62
CA ALA A 157 -4.52 9.57 5.18
C ALA A 157 -5.09 10.96 4.85
N ASP A 158 -4.37 11.77 4.07
CA ASP A 158 -4.81 13.09 3.61
C ASP A 158 -5.89 12.98 2.53
N ALA A 159 -5.83 11.90 1.77
CA ALA A 159 -6.90 11.50 0.84
C ALA A 159 -6.97 9.98 0.72
N SER A 160 -8.14 9.49 0.36
CA SER A 160 -8.34 8.06 0.12
C SER A 160 -9.35 7.82 -0.99
N VAL A 161 -9.13 6.75 -1.75
CA VAL A 161 -10.09 6.23 -2.72
C VAL A 161 -10.49 4.82 -2.29
N ILE A 162 -11.78 4.62 -2.02
CA ILE A 162 -12.31 3.32 -1.59
C ILE A 162 -12.80 2.55 -2.81
N GLY A 163 -12.19 1.40 -3.07
CA GLY A 163 -12.56 0.53 -4.18
C GLY A 163 -11.52 -0.53 -4.48
N ASP A 164 -11.79 -1.29 -5.52
CA ASP A 164 -10.84 -2.28 -6.06
C ASP A 164 -9.63 -1.57 -6.66
N ALA A 165 -8.41 -2.07 -6.36
CA ALA A 165 -7.17 -1.40 -6.76
C ALA A 165 -7.01 -1.31 -8.27
N LEU A 166 -7.39 -2.38 -9.02
CA LEU A 166 -7.38 -2.37 -10.48
C LEU A 166 -8.28 -1.28 -11.03
N GLU A 167 -9.51 -1.19 -10.51
CA GLU A 167 -10.51 -0.23 -10.98
C GLU A 167 -10.14 1.22 -10.63
N ILE A 168 -9.48 1.43 -9.48
CA ILE A 168 -8.95 2.75 -9.09
C ILE A 168 -7.83 3.15 -10.04
N LEU A 169 -6.83 2.28 -10.23
CA LEU A 169 -5.68 2.57 -11.09
C LEU A 169 -6.07 2.83 -12.54
N LYS A 170 -7.04 2.09 -13.10
CA LYS A 170 -7.58 2.36 -14.44
C LYS A 170 -8.13 3.78 -14.56
N ARG A 171 -8.89 4.24 -13.56
CA ARG A 171 -9.48 5.58 -13.57
C ARG A 171 -8.43 6.68 -13.39
N VAL A 172 -7.49 6.45 -12.49
CA VAL A 172 -6.36 7.38 -12.27
C VAL A 172 -5.50 7.45 -13.53
N ASN A 173 -5.11 6.30 -14.10
CA ASN A 173 -4.31 6.24 -15.34
C ASN A 173 -4.99 6.92 -16.54
N ALA A 174 -6.32 6.86 -16.60
CA ALA A 174 -7.06 7.52 -17.68
C ALA A 174 -7.03 9.06 -17.60
N LYS A 175 -6.76 9.62 -16.42
CA LYS A 175 -6.73 11.08 -16.18
C LYS A 175 -5.33 11.65 -16.08
N LEU A 176 -4.36 10.87 -15.59
CA LEU A 176 -2.96 11.30 -15.46
C LEU A 176 -2.30 11.46 -16.82
N GLU A 177 -1.57 12.55 -16.96
CA GLU A 177 -0.59 12.75 -18.01
C GLU A 177 0.78 12.18 -17.61
N GLN A 178 1.75 12.21 -18.52
CA GLN A 178 3.12 11.80 -18.23
C GLN A 178 3.78 12.84 -17.32
N LEU A 179 4.30 12.40 -16.17
CA LEU A 179 5.05 13.24 -15.25
C LEU A 179 6.55 12.96 -15.35
N ASP A 180 7.36 13.81 -14.79
CA ASP A 180 8.82 13.66 -14.72
C ASP A 180 9.32 13.96 -13.31
N HIS A 181 9.98 12.96 -12.70
CA HIS A 181 10.60 13.09 -11.39
C HIS A 181 12.07 12.63 -11.42
N ALA A 182 12.76 12.89 -12.53
CA ALA A 182 14.14 12.45 -12.74
C ALA A 182 15.10 12.88 -11.62
N ASP A 183 14.96 14.10 -11.10
CA ASP A 183 15.78 14.61 -10.00
C ASP A 183 15.57 13.79 -8.71
N TRP A 184 14.33 13.39 -8.44
CA TRP A 184 13.99 12.55 -7.29
C TRP A 184 14.57 11.14 -7.43
N LEU A 185 14.44 10.54 -8.59
CA LEU A 185 15.00 9.22 -8.89
C LEU A 185 16.53 9.24 -8.81
N ALA A 186 17.17 10.27 -9.33
CA ALA A 186 18.62 10.45 -9.23
C ALA A 186 19.10 10.54 -7.77
N HIS A 187 18.38 11.29 -6.93
CA HIS A 187 18.67 11.40 -5.50
C HIS A 187 18.61 10.06 -4.77
N LEU A 188 17.59 9.23 -5.06
CA LEU A 188 17.49 7.90 -4.46
C LEU A 188 18.56 6.95 -4.96
N LYS A 189 18.94 7.04 -6.23
CA LYS A 189 20.01 6.23 -6.82
C LYS A 189 21.37 6.57 -6.21
N GLU A 190 21.66 7.85 -6.00
CA GLU A 190 22.85 8.29 -5.27
C GLU A 190 22.89 7.73 -3.84
N TYR A 191 21.73 7.77 -3.13
CA TYR A 191 21.62 7.20 -1.79
C TYR A 191 21.89 5.69 -1.80
N GLU A 192 21.37 4.96 -2.78
CA GLU A 192 21.59 3.53 -2.94
C GLU A 192 23.05 3.17 -3.21
N GLU A 193 23.71 3.92 -4.08
CA GLU A 193 25.13 3.74 -4.39
C GLU A 193 26.03 3.93 -3.16
N ILE A 194 25.73 4.96 -2.34
CA ILE A 194 26.49 5.25 -1.12
C ILE A 194 26.27 4.21 -0.03
N ASN A 195 25.04 3.72 0.13
CA ASN A 195 24.65 2.86 1.26
C ASN A 195 24.61 1.37 0.92
N GLY A 196 24.74 1.02 -0.35
CA GLY A 196 24.65 -0.33 -0.87
C GLY A 196 23.23 -0.92 -0.78
N VAL A 197 22.93 -1.89 -1.64
CA VAL A 197 21.71 -2.72 -1.52
C VAL A 197 21.95 -3.71 -0.39
N HIS A 198 21.75 -3.31 0.85
CA HIS A 198 21.76 -4.24 1.96
C HIS A 198 20.34 -4.70 2.26
N VAL A 199 20.01 -5.89 1.74
CA VAL A 199 18.92 -6.71 2.24
C VAL A 199 19.38 -7.31 3.57
N TYR A 200 18.69 -7.02 4.65
CA TYR A 200 18.90 -7.70 5.94
C TYR A 200 18.18 -9.05 5.94
#